data_0ad76296b59b20704f589c03c884e351
#
_entry.id   0ad76296b59b20704f589c03c884e351
#
_cell.length_a   1.000
_cell.length_b   1.000
_cell.length_c   1.000
_cell.angle_alpha   90.00
_cell.angle_beta   90.00
_cell.angle_gamma   90.00
#
_symmetry.space_group_name_H-M   'P 1'
#
loop_
_entity.id
_entity.type
_entity.pdbx_description
1 polymer ?
#
loop_
_entity_poly.entity_id
_entity_poly.type
_entity_poly.pdbx_seq_one_letter_code
_entity_poly.pdbx_strand_id
1 'polypeptide(L)'
;MLFRSRVTDNLQLKVGEYVVLLKGAEIARFELVPNRELAIHPGGGAGPSAAALEGIPGTDPAFGIPALWVPPEKSEDARSLGYTVVDAAGVLGTHLAELIRRHAHELLSRQDAKAILDRVAEENARLVENVVPKQPPLASVQKVLQNLLRERVSIRDAVTILEALGEAAAMTKNPVLLTEYVRQALRRMLVKPYLNASGELPA
;
A
#
# COMPACT_ATOMS: atom_id res chain seq x y z
N MET A 1 -12.45 -1.90 4.93
CA MET A 1 -12.41 -0.68 4.11
C MET A 1 -12.96 -1.00 2.74
N LEU A 2 -14.11 -0.42 2.40
CA LEU A 2 -14.77 -0.59 1.10
C LEU A 2 -14.65 0.75 0.37
N PHE A 3 -13.78 0.83 -0.61
CA PHE A 3 -13.76 1.96 -1.54
C PHE A 3 -14.39 1.53 -2.88
N ARG A 4 -15.06 2.47 -3.53
CA ARG A 4 -15.63 2.25 -4.86
C ARG A 4 -14.63 2.71 -5.90
N SER A 5 -14.27 1.83 -6.82
CA SER A 5 -13.53 2.17 -8.03
C SER A 5 -14.47 2.20 -9.23
N ARG A 6 -14.17 3.03 -10.20
CA ARG A 6 -14.86 3.10 -11.49
C ARG A 6 -13.82 3.10 -12.60
N VAL A 7 -14.01 2.26 -13.57
CA VAL A 7 -13.23 2.25 -14.81
C VAL A 7 -14.08 2.89 -15.91
N THR A 8 -13.50 3.79 -16.68
CA THR A 8 -14.16 4.47 -17.78
C THR A 8 -13.19 4.62 -18.96
N ASP A 9 -13.71 4.48 -20.16
CA ASP A 9 -12.95 4.78 -21.37
C ASP A 9 -12.72 6.28 -21.49
N ASN A 10 -11.54 6.64 -21.98
CA ASN A 10 -11.18 8.03 -22.28
C ASN A 10 -10.47 8.11 -23.62
N LEU A 11 -11.18 8.59 -24.65
CA LEU A 11 -10.68 8.71 -26.01
C LEU A 11 -9.58 9.76 -26.20
N GLN A 12 -9.28 10.56 -25.19
CA GLN A 12 -8.20 11.54 -25.21
C GLN A 12 -6.84 10.95 -24.82
N LEU A 13 -6.84 9.74 -24.25
CA LEU A 13 -5.61 9.03 -23.91
C LEU A 13 -5.03 8.35 -25.16
N LYS A 14 -3.71 8.16 -25.16
CA LYS A 14 -3.04 7.36 -26.18
C LYS A 14 -3.42 5.88 -26.06
N VAL A 15 -3.18 5.13 -27.12
CA VAL A 15 -3.35 3.67 -27.08
C VAL A 15 -2.39 3.07 -26.07
N GLY A 16 -2.93 2.28 -25.11
CA GLY A 16 -2.15 1.69 -24.01
C GLY A 16 -1.94 2.61 -22.81
N GLU A 17 -2.30 3.89 -22.89
CA GLU A 17 -2.19 4.82 -21.78
C GLU A 17 -3.36 4.67 -20.80
N TYR A 18 -3.06 4.69 -19.50
CA TYR A 18 -4.07 4.82 -18.46
C TYR A 18 -3.71 5.88 -17.43
N VAL A 19 -4.74 6.40 -16.80
CA VAL A 19 -4.65 7.43 -15.75
C VAL A 19 -5.43 6.95 -14.54
N VAL A 20 -4.85 7.12 -13.36
CA VAL A 20 -5.52 6.83 -12.09
C VAL A 20 -5.85 8.15 -11.40
N LEU A 21 -7.14 8.32 -11.08
CA LEU A 21 -7.63 9.50 -10.38
C LEU A 21 -8.04 9.13 -8.96
N LEU A 22 -7.64 9.94 -7.99
CA LEU A 22 -8.13 9.87 -6.63
C LEU A 22 -8.89 11.16 -6.31
N LYS A 23 -10.18 11.05 -5.99
CA LYS A 23 -11.05 12.21 -5.71
C LYS A 23 -11.03 13.28 -6.81
N GLY A 24 -10.87 12.84 -8.06
CA GLY A 24 -10.81 13.71 -9.23
C GLY A 24 -9.41 14.25 -9.57
N ALA A 25 -8.42 14.06 -8.71
CA ALA A 25 -7.04 14.45 -9.00
C ALA A 25 -6.25 13.28 -9.61
N GLU A 26 -5.46 13.54 -10.64
CA GLU A 26 -4.55 12.55 -11.22
C GLU A 26 -3.43 12.24 -10.22
N ILE A 27 -3.30 10.95 -9.86
CA ILE A 27 -2.25 10.46 -8.97
C ILE A 27 -1.23 9.59 -9.67
N ALA A 28 -1.57 9.07 -10.85
CA ALA A 28 -0.66 8.32 -11.68
C ALA A 28 -1.11 8.32 -13.13
N ARG A 29 -0.12 8.20 -14.01
CA ARG A 29 -0.27 8.02 -15.45
C ARG A 29 0.81 7.07 -15.92
N PHE A 30 0.47 6.17 -16.83
CA PHE A 30 1.44 5.23 -17.40
C PHE A 30 0.97 4.74 -18.78
N GLU A 31 1.92 4.40 -19.63
CA GLU A 31 1.69 3.87 -20.98
C GLU A 31 2.21 2.44 -21.08
N LEU A 32 1.30 1.49 -21.26
CA LEU A 32 1.61 0.11 -21.54
C LEU A 32 2.03 -0.05 -23.00
N VAL A 33 2.98 -0.91 -23.28
CA VAL A 33 3.35 -1.21 -24.67
C VAL A 33 2.42 -2.32 -25.20
N PRO A 34 1.61 -2.04 -26.23
CA PRO A 34 0.65 -3.01 -26.77
C PRO A 34 1.34 -4.31 -27.23
N ASN A 35 0.69 -5.45 -27.00
CA ASN A 35 1.18 -6.78 -27.38
C ASN A 35 2.56 -7.12 -26.83
N ARG A 36 2.92 -6.59 -25.66
CA ARG A 36 4.18 -6.93 -24.98
C ARG A 36 3.94 -7.20 -23.51
N GLU A 37 4.85 -7.95 -22.92
CA GLU A 37 4.93 -8.25 -21.50
C GLU A 37 6.12 -7.54 -20.87
N LEU A 38 6.03 -7.20 -19.59
CA LEU A 38 7.09 -6.50 -18.88
C LEU A 38 7.99 -7.51 -18.17
N ALA A 39 9.24 -7.57 -18.60
CA ALA A 39 10.29 -8.40 -17.98
C ALA A 39 11.08 -7.57 -16.97
N ILE A 40 10.97 -7.89 -15.68
CA ILE A 40 11.57 -7.18 -14.55
C ILE A 40 12.71 -8.02 -13.99
N HIS A 41 13.92 -7.48 -13.91
CA HIS A 41 15.04 -8.18 -13.31
C HIS A 41 15.07 -7.97 -11.78
N PRO A 42 15.15 -9.03 -10.96
CA PRO A 42 15.10 -8.92 -9.49
C PRO A 42 16.21 -8.06 -8.88
N GLY A 43 17.35 -7.93 -9.54
CA GLY A 43 18.49 -7.13 -9.09
C GLY A 43 18.38 -5.62 -9.39
N GLY A 44 17.29 -5.13 -9.96
CA GLY A 44 17.06 -3.70 -10.20
C GLY A 44 17.99 -3.03 -11.21
N GLY A 45 18.81 -3.78 -11.93
CA GLY A 45 19.75 -3.30 -12.94
C GLY A 45 19.76 -4.20 -14.17
N ALA A 46 20.41 -3.71 -15.24
CA ALA A 46 20.76 -4.56 -16.35
C ALA A 46 21.76 -5.62 -15.84
N GLY A 47 21.26 -6.78 -15.43
CA GLY A 47 22.11 -7.90 -15.05
C GLY A 47 23.05 -8.27 -16.21
N PRO A 48 24.09 -9.07 -15.99
CA PRO A 48 25.00 -9.52 -17.06
C PRO A 48 24.28 -10.23 -18.22
N SER A 49 23.04 -10.67 -18.02
CA SER A 49 22.16 -11.23 -19.06
C SER A 49 21.33 -10.19 -19.82
N ALA A 50 21.36 -8.90 -19.47
CA ALA A 50 20.55 -7.88 -20.17
C ALA A 50 20.96 -7.71 -21.63
N ALA A 51 22.20 -8.00 -21.97
CA ALA A 51 22.67 -8.00 -23.35
C ALA A 51 22.10 -9.16 -24.20
N ALA A 52 21.52 -10.18 -23.58
CA ALA A 52 20.97 -11.35 -24.25
C ALA A 52 19.46 -11.25 -24.53
N LEU A 53 18.76 -10.33 -23.87
CA LEU A 53 17.31 -10.16 -24.03
C LEU A 53 16.99 -8.89 -24.80
N GLU A 54 16.52 -9.05 -26.04
CA GLU A 54 16.04 -7.93 -26.84
C GLU A 54 14.65 -7.49 -26.39
N GLY A 55 14.51 -6.20 -26.08
CA GLY A 55 13.24 -5.61 -25.66
C GLY A 55 13.27 -4.09 -25.74
N ILE A 56 12.11 -3.46 -25.57
CA ILE A 56 12.00 -2.01 -25.47
C ILE A 56 12.28 -1.62 -24.01
N PRO A 57 13.28 -0.77 -23.73
CA PRO A 57 13.54 -0.31 -22.39
C PRO A 57 12.33 0.38 -21.79
N GLY A 58 12.05 0.11 -20.52
CA GLY A 58 10.95 0.67 -19.76
C GLY A 58 11.22 0.60 -18.27
N THR A 59 10.19 0.91 -17.51
CA THR A 59 10.24 0.92 -16.04
C THR A 59 8.95 0.33 -15.50
N ASP A 60 9.03 -0.46 -14.45
CA ASP A 60 7.85 -0.91 -13.71
C ASP A 60 7.18 0.29 -13.02
N PRO A 61 5.89 0.58 -13.26
CA PRO A 61 5.24 1.76 -12.73
C PRO A 61 4.97 1.71 -11.22
N ALA A 62 4.95 0.52 -10.63
CA ALA A 62 4.66 0.35 -9.21
C ALA A 62 5.86 0.71 -8.34
N PHE A 63 7.06 0.26 -8.72
CA PHE A 63 8.27 0.35 -7.91
C PHE A 63 9.42 1.15 -8.55
N GLY A 64 9.26 1.56 -9.81
CA GLY A 64 10.29 2.31 -10.54
C GLY A 64 11.50 1.46 -10.93
N ILE A 65 11.35 0.14 -10.98
CA ILE A 65 12.44 -0.78 -11.32
C ILE A 65 12.65 -0.78 -12.83
N PRO A 66 13.90 -0.66 -13.34
CA PRO A 66 14.19 -0.81 -14.75
C PRO A 66 13.71 -2.18 -15.29
N ALA A 67 13.08 -2.18 -16.44
CA ALA A 67 12.48 -3.36 -17.04
C ALA A 67 12.55 -3.30 -18.58
N LEU A 68 12.22 -4.40 -19.22
CA LEU A 68 12.18 -4.52 -20.69
C LEU A 68 10.78 -4.98 -21.11
N TRP A 69 10.21 -4.32 -22.12
CA TRP A 69 9.02 -4.79 -22.80
C TRP A 69 9.41 -5.79 -23.87
N VAL A 70 9.05 -7.05 -23.67
CA VAL A 70 9.37 -8.16 -24.56
C VAL A 70 8.12 -8.67 -25.28
N PRO A 71 8.25 -9.20 -26.50
CA PRO A 71 7.13 -9.88 -27.14
C PRO A 71 6.80 -11.18 -26.40
N PRO A 72 5.54 -11.67 -26.39
CA PRO A 72 5.11 -12.85 -25.66
C PRO A 72 5.95 -14.12 -26.01
N GLU A 73 6.44 -14.21 -27.24
CA GLU A 73 7.25 -15.34 -27.70
C GLU A 73 8.61 -15.42 -26.97
N LYS A 74 9.12 -14.30 -26.45
CA LYS A 74 10.38 -14.23 -25.69
C LYS A 74 10.19 -14.34 -24.18
N SER A 75 8.97 -14.51 -23.69
CA SER A 75 8.67 -14.56 -22.26
C SER A 75 9.32 -15.74 -21.54
N GLU A 76 9.38 -16.90 -22.16
CA GLU A 76 10.07 -18.09 -21.59
C GLU A 76 11.59 -17.89 -21.57
N ASP A 77 12.18 -17.29 -22.60
CA ASP A 77 13.60 -16.95 -22.63
C ASP A 77 13.93 -15.96 -21.50
N ALA A 78 13.09 -14.94 -21.32
CA ALA A 78 13.25 -13.97 -20.24
C ALA A 78 13.18 -14.64 -18.85
N ARG A 79 12.23 -15.55 -18.63
CA ARG A 79 12.14 -16.32 -17.36
C ARG A 79 13.37 -17.18 -17.13
N SER A 80 13.87 -17.82 -18.18
CA SER A 80 15.10 -18.65 -18.13
C SER A 80 16.35 -17.83 -17.75
N LEU A 81 16.35 -16.54 -18.09
CA LEU A 81 17.39 -15.57 -17.73
C LEU A 81 17.17 -14.94 -16.34
N GLY A 82 16.16 -15.39 -15.58
CA GLY A 82 15.89 -14.92 -14.22
C GLY A 82 15.00 -13.68 -14.13
N TYR A 83 14.35 -13.27 -15.24
CA TYR A 83 13.39 -12.16 -15.19
C TYR A 83 12.03 -12.64 -14.69
N THR A 84 11.35 -11.78 -13.95
CA THR A 84 9.92 -11.92 -13.68
C THR A 84 9.15 -11.26 -14.83
N VAL A 85 8.35 -12.05 -15.56
CA VAL A 85 7.59 -11.55 -16.71
C VAL A 85 6.14 -11.39 -16.31
N VAL A 86 5.60 -10.18 -16.53
CA VAL A 86 4.25 -9.77 -16.15
C VAL A 86 3.50 -9.23 -17.37
N ASP A 87 2.29 -9.69 -17.57
CA ASP A 87 1.41 -9.18 -18.63
C ASP A 87 0.88 -7.77 -18.30
N ALA A 88 0.25 -7.13 -19.27
CA ALA A 88 -0.28 -5.77 -19.12
C ALA A 88 -1.30 -5.64 -17.98
N ALA A 89 -2.14 -6.66 -17.78
CA ALA A 89 -3.12 -6.67 -16.69
C ALA A 89 -2.45 -6.78 -15.33
N GLY A 90 -1.43 -7.61 -15.20
CA GLY A 90 -0.61 -7.74 -13.99
C GLY A 90 0.15 -6.45 -13.66
N VAL A 91 0.72 -5.78 -14.67
CA VAL A 91 1.39 -4.47 -14.49
C VAL A 91 0.40 -3.44 -13.94
N LEU A 92 -0.77 -3.30 -14.58
CA LEU A 92 -1.83 -2.40 -14.12
C LEU A 92 -2.30 -2.74 -12.72
N GLY A 93 -2.56 -4.04 -12.44
CA GLY A 93 -3.02 -4.51 -11.15
C GLY A 93 -2.02 -4.23 -10.03
N THR A 94 -0.74 -4.47 -10.25
CA THR A 94 0.34 -4.21 -9.29
C THR A 94 0.50 -2.71 -9.04
N HIS A 95 0.47 -1.90 -10.10
CA HIS A 95 0.53 -0.44 -9.98
C HIS A 95 -0.65 0.10 -9.18
N LEU A 96 -1.87 -0.32 -9.51
CA LEU A 96 -3.07 0.09 -8.78
C LEU A 96 -3.01 -0.32 -7.31
N ALA A 97 -2.56 -1.54 -7.00
CA ALA A 97 -2.40 -2.01 -5.63
C ALA A 97 -1.40 -1.15 -4.84
N GLU A 98 -0.28 -0.77 -5.47
CA GLU A 98 0.71 0.11 -4.83
C GLU A 98 0.18 1.54 -4.64
N LEU A 99 -0.55 2.09 -5.61
CA LEU A 99 -1.21 3.38 -5.46
C LEU A 99 -2.24 3.39 -4.32
N ILE A 100 -3.03 2.32 -4.19
CA ILE A 100 -3.96 2.15 -3.07
C ILE A 100 -3.22 2.14 -1.73
N ARG A 101 -2.07 1.45 -1.64
CA ARG A 101 -1.25 1.43 -0.43
C ARG A 101 -0.68 2.82 -0.09
N ARG A 102 -0.17 3.53 -1.09
CA ARG A 102 0.40 4.88 -0.92
C ARG A 102 -0.64 5.89 -0.44
N HIS A 103 -1.85 5.80 -0.97
CA HIS A 103 -2.95 6.72 -0.69
C HIS A 103 -3.98 6.18 0.31
N ALA A 104 -3.68 5.07 1.00
CA ALA A 104 -4.60 4.45 1.97
C ALA A 104 -5.09 5.44 3.04
N HIS A 105 -4.21 6.35 3.47
CA HIS A 105 -4.54 7.38 4.45
C HIS A 105 -5.57 8.40 3.92
N GLU A 106 -5.61 8.67 2.62
CA GLU A 106 -6.61 9.55 2.00
C GLU A 106 -7.94 8.84 1.73
N LEU A 107 -7.87 7.52 1.55
CA LEU A 107 -9.04 6.67 1.32
C LEU A 107 -9.82 6.38 2.61
N LEU A 108 -9.17 6.45 3.78
CA LEU A 108 -9.81 6.18 5.07
C LEU A 108 -10.77 7.31 5.45
N SER A 109 -12.06 7.09 5.24
CA SER A 109 -13.12 8.02 5.62
C SER A 109 -13.46 7.94 7.12
N ARG A 110 -14.27 8.90 7.59
CA ARG A 110 -14.83 8.84 8.95
C ARG A 110 -15.76 7.64 9.14
N GLN A 111 -16.49 7.26 8.10
CA GLN A 111 -17.35 6.07 8.12
C GLN A 111 -16.52 4.78 8.24
N ASP A 112 -15.37 4.70 7.53
CA ASP A 112 -14.48 3.56 7.67
C ASP A 112 -13.90 3.46 9.08
N ALA A 113 -13.47 4.58 9.65
CA ALA A 113 -12.99 4.63 11.03
C ALA A 113 -14.09 4.18 12.00
N LYS A 114 -15.34 4.63 11.81
CA LYS A 114 -16.48 4.16 12.60
C LYS A 114 -16.72 2.67 12.43
N ALA A 115 -16.69 2.16 11.20
CA ALA A 115 -16.89 0.73 10.92
C ALA A 115 -15.80 -0.16 11.57
N ILE A 116 -14.56 0.34 11.67
CA ILE A 116 -13.49 -0.35 12.42
C ILE A 116 -13.84 -0.41 13.90
N LEU A 117 -14.28 0.71 14.49
CA LEU A 117 -14.72 0.76 15.89
C LEU A 117 -15.91 -0.16 16.17
N ASP A 118 -16.92 -0.14 15.30
CA ASP A 118 -18.12 -0.98 15.44
C ASP A 118 -17.75 -2.48 15.43
N ARG A 119 -16.83 -2.90 14.54
CA ARG A 119 -16.33 -4.28 14.52
C ARG A 119 -15.60 -4.68 15.79
N VAL A 120 -14.74 -3.80 16.31
CA VAL A 120 -14.06 -4.06 17.58
C VAL A 120 -15.06 -4.11 18.74
N ALA A 121 -16.13 -3.30 18.69
CA ALA A 121 -17.19 -3.30 19.69
C ALA A 121 -18.00 -4.60 19.73
N GLU A 122 -18.19 -5.28 18.59
CA GLU A 122 -18.85 -6.57 18.53
C GLU A 122 -18.09 -7.64 19.37
N GLU A 123 -16.75 -7.58 19.33
CA GLU A 123 -15.89 -8.54 20.04
C GLU A 123 -15.45 -8.03 21.42
N ASN A 124 -15.37 -6.70 21.61
CA ASN A 124 -14.80 -6.04 22.80
C ASN A 124 -15.60 -4.78 23.19
N ALA A 125 -16.88 -4.91 23.52
CA ALA A 125 -17.79 -3.80 23.81
C ALA A 125 -17.25 -2.83 24.87
N ARG A 126 -16.67 -3.33 25.97
CA ARG A 126 -16.11 -2.51 27.06
C ARG A 126 -14.94 -1.65 26.62
N LEU A 127 -14.12 -2.12 25.67
CA LEU A 127 -12.98 -1.37 25.16
C LEU A 127 -13.48 -0.12 24.41
N VAL A 128 -14.45 -0.31 23.51
CA VAL A 128 -15.00 0.81 22.71
C VAL A 128 -15.77 1.79 23.56
N GLU A 129 -16.57 1.33 24.54
CA GLU A 129 -17.28 2.19 25.50
C GLU A 129 -16.33 3.08 26.30
N ASN A 130 -15.18 2.57 26.70
CA ASN A 130 -14.20 3.32 27.47
C ASN A 130 -13.37 4.29 26.63
N VAL A 131 -13.09 3.95 25.36
CA VAL A 131 -12.23 4.75 24.49
C VAL A 131 -12.99 5.84 23.76
N VAL A 132 -14.15 5.53 23.16
CA VAL A 132 -14.83 6.44 22.22
C VAL A 132 -15.74 7.47 22.87
N PRO A 133 -16.56 7.16 23.90
CA PRO A 133 -17.47 8.15 24.49
C PRO A 133 -16.78 9.20 25.34
N LYS A 134 -15.64 8.83 25.95
CA LYS A 134 -14.94 9.71 26.89
C LYS A 134 -13.77 10.44 26.27
N GLN A 135 -13.02 9.81 25.37
CA GLN A 135 -11.87 10.37 24.63
C GLN A 135 -11.14 9.24 23.85
N PRO A 136 -10.56 9.48 22.68
CA PRO A 136 -10.65 10.71 21.87
C PRO A 136 -11.89 10.71 20.97
N PRO A 137 -12.29 11.87 20.44
CA PRO A 137 -13.36 11.94 19.45
C PRO A 137 -13.06 11.07 18.21
N LEU A 138 -14.08 10.56 17.53
CA LEU A 138 -13.94 9.78 16.30
C LEU A 138 -12.99 10.44 15.26
N ALA A 139 -13.00 11.78 15.22
CA ALA A 139 -12.06 12.53 14.35
C ALA A 139 -10.59 12.31 14.73
N SER A 140 -10.28 12.20 16.03
CA SER A 140 -8.91 11.91 16.49
C SER A 140 -8.53 10.47 16.21
N VAL A 141 -9.44 9.52 16.40
CA VAL A 141 -9.24 8.11 16.02
C VAL A 141 -8.93 8.02 14.52
N GLN A 142 -9.78 8.63 13.67
CA GLN A 142 -9.55 8.68 12.22
C GLN A 142 -8.17 9.25 11.90
N LYS A 143 -7.80 10.36 12.56
CA LYS A 143 -6.51 11.02 12.30
C LYS A 143 -5.31 10.15 12.66
N VAL A 144 -5.37 9.44 13.79
CA VAL A 144 -4.32 8.49 14.18
C VAL A 144 -4.23 7.34 13.19
N LEU A 145 -5.35 6.73 12.80
CA LEU A 145 -5.38 5.67 11.79
C LEU A 145 -4.82 6.16 10.44
N GLN A 146 -5.14 7.39 10.02
CA GLN A 146 -4.59 8.01 8.81
C GLN A 146 -3.08 8.24 8.93
N ASN A 147 -2.58 8.67 10.08
CA ASN A 147 -1.14 8.85 10.30
C ASN A 147 -0.39 7.51 10.20
N LEU A 148 -0.90 6.45 10.84
CA LEU A 148 -0.34 5.11 10.74
C LEU A 148 -0.30 4.61 9.28
N LEU A 149 -1.40 4.76 8.54
CA LEU A 149 -1.46 4.37 7.13
C LEU A 149 -0.50 5.17 6.25
N ARG A 150 -0.29 6.47 6.53
CA ARG A 150 0.68 7.30 5.81
C ARG A 150 2.10 6.79 5.98
N GLU A 151 2.42 6.24 7.15
CA GLU A 151 3.70 5.60 7.47
C GLU A 151 3.76 4.13 7.06
N ARG A 152 2.75 3.64 6.33
CA ARG A 152 2.60 2.23 5.90
C ARG A 152 2.50 1.24 7.07
N VAL A 153 2.10 1.71 8.25
CA VAL A 153 1.82 0.86 9.40
C VAL A 153 0.44 0.22 9.23
N SER A 154 0.37 -1.10 9.42
CA SER A 154 -0.88 -1.84 9.33
C SER A 154 -1.82 -1.47 10.48
N ILE A 155 -3.08 -1.20 10.16
CA ILE A 155 -4.15 -0.93 11.13
C ILE A 155 -5.05 -2.16 11.40
N ARG A 156 -4.57 -3.37 11.06
CA ARG A 156 -5.34 -4.61 11.24
C ARG A 156 -5.55 -4.97 12.71
N ASP A 157 -4.55 -4.70 13.53
CA ASP A 157 -4.64 -4.88 14.98
C ASP A 157 -5.34 -3.67 15.62
N ALA A 158 -6.62 -3.54 15.30
CA ALA A 158 -7.44 -2.42 15.76
C ALA A 158 -7.65 -2.44 17.28
N VAL A 159 -7.62 -3.62 17.91
CA VAL A 159 -7.76 -3.77 19.37
C VAL A 159 -6.59 -3.09 20.07
N THR A 160 -5.36 -3.50 19.78
CA THR A 160 -4.15 -2.89 20.36
C THR A 160 -4.07 -1.38 20.09
N ILE A 161 -4.47 -0.95 18.87
CA ILE A 161 -4.51 0.47 18.52
C ILE A 161 -5.47 1.24 19.43
N LEU A 162 -6.67 0.73 19.66
CA LEU A 162 -7.69 1.41 20.44
C LEU A 162 -7.37 1.40 21.94
N GLU A 163 -6.80 0.32 22.47
CA GLU A 163 -6.31 0.26 23.85
C GLU A 163 -5.24 1.33 24.12
N ALA A 164 -4.19 1.35 23.30
CA ALA A 164 -3.13 2.34 23.41
C ALA A 164 -3.65 3.78 23.24
N LEU A 165 -4.61 3.97 22.34
CA LEU A 165 -5.23 5.26 22.12
C LEU A 165 -6.05 5.72 23.33
N GLY A 166 -6.78 4.81 24.00
CA GLY A 166 -7.54 5.10 25.20
C GLY A 166 -6.65 5.51 26.38
N GLU A 167 -5.55 4.81 26.58
CA GLU A 167 -4.56 5.14 27.61
C GLU A 167 -3.90 6.51 27.33
N ALA A 168 -3.44 6.72 26.10
CA ALA A 168 -2.76 7.95 25.70
C ALA A 168 -3.68 9.19 25.75
N ALA A 169 -4.97 9.01 25.47
CA ALA A 169 -5.96 10.11 25.48
C ALA A 169 -6.16 10.77 26.86
N ALA A 170 -5.81 10.06 27.92
CA ALA A 170 -5.78 10.63 29.28
C ALA A 170 -4.63 11.64 29.46
N MET A 171 -3.54 11.50 28.69
CA MET A 171 -2.33 12.32 28.83
C MET A 171 -2.25 13.43 27.77
N THR A 172 -2.80 13.22 26.60
CA THR A 172 -2.71 14.17 25.48
C THR A 172 -3.91 14.11 24.54
N LYS A 173 -4.21 15.24 23.91
CA LYS A 173 -5.20 15.33 22.80
C LYS A 173 -4.53 15.58 21.46
N ASN A 174 -3.20 15.70 21.43
CA ASN A 174 -2.44 15.94 20.20
C ASN A 174 -2.40 14.66 19.36
N PRO A 175 -2.95 14.65 18.13
CA PRO A 175 -2.98 13.45 17.30
C PRO A 175 -1.61 12.89 16.94
N VAL A 176 -0.57 13.72 16.88
CA VAL A 176 0.80 13.30 16.60
C VAL A 176 1.32 12.46 17.78
N LEU A 177 1.18 12.96 19.00
CA LEU A 177 1.59 12.24 20.21
C LEU A 177 0.75 10.97 20.41
N LEU A 178 -0.55 11.04 20.17
CA LEU A 178 -1.42 9.85 20.20
C LEU A 178 -0.93 8.78 19.22
N THR A 179 -0.53 9.19 18.00
CA THR A 179 0.04 8.25 17.00
C THR A 179 1.34 7.61 17.51
N GLU A 180 2.18 8.37 18.19
CA GLU A 180 3.44 7.88 18.76
C GLU A 180 3.21 6.80 19.83
N TYR A 181 2.29 7.03 20.77
CA TYR A 181 1.92 6.03 21.77
C TYR A 181 1.39 4.74 21.13
N VAL A 182 0.53 4.87 20.13
CA VAL A 182 0.01 3.71 19.39
C VAL A 182 1.14 2.98 18.66
N ARG A 183 2.08 3.69 18.06
CA ARG A 183 3.25 3.09 17.39
C ARG A 183 4.11 2.29 18.36
N GLN A 184 4.33 2.80 19.58
CA GLN A 184 5.05 2.09 20.63
C GLN A 184 4.33 0.78 21.03
N ALA A 185 3.00 0.79 21.14
CA ALA A 185 2.22 -0.41 21.42
C ALA A 185 2.36 -1.45 20.28
N LEU A 186 2.43 -1.01 19.04
CA LEU A 186 2.59 -1.85 17.85
C LEU A 186 4.04 -2.30 17.59
N ARG A 187 5.00 -1.97 18.46
CA ARG A 187 6.45 -2.19 18.24
C ARG A 187 6.81 -3.60 17.79
N ARG A 188 6.18 -4.65 18.37
CA ARG A 188 6.45 -6.05 18.02
C ARG A 188 6.11 -6.32 16.55
N MET A 189 4.97 -5.82 16.09
CA MET A 189 4.53 -5.96 14.69
C MET A 189 5.44 -5.18 13.74
N LEU A 190 5.87 -3.98 14.14
CA LEU A 190 6.73 -3.11 13.34
C LEU A 190 8.13 -3.68 13.17
N VAL A 191 8.69 -4.29 14.22
CA VAL A 191 10.06 -4.83 14.23
C VAL A 191 10.13 -6.20 13.56
N LYS A 192 9.05 -6.99 13.60
CA LYS A 192 9.02 -8.37 13.10
C LYS A 192 9.59 -8.57 11.68
N PRO A 193 9.34 -7.71 10.68
CA PRO A 193 9.89 -7.88 9.33
C PRO A 193 11.41 -7.71 9.23
N TYR A 194 12.03 -7.12 10.26
CA TYR A 194 13.46 -6.79 10.31
C TYR A 194 14.25 -7.77 11.18
N LEU A 195 13.58 -8.74 11.82
CA LEU A 195 14.23 -9.75 12.64
C LEU A 195 14.83 -10.86 11.74
N ASN A 196 16.04 -11.29 12.10
CA ASN A 196 16.66 -12.48 11.51
C ASN A 196 15.97 -13.77 12.01
N ALA A 197 16.46 -14.93 11.54
CA ALA A 197 15.94 -16.24 11.96
C ALA A 197 16.07 -16.51 13.46
N SER A 198 17.01 -15.84 14.16
CA SER A 198 17.21 -15.92 15.61
C SER A 198 16.31 -14.94 16.39
N GLY A 199 15.52 -14.10 15.70
CA GLY A 199 14.64 -13.12 16.35
C GLY A 199 15.36 -11.85 16.80
N GLU A 200 16.54 -11.56 16.25
CA GLU A 200 17.37 -10.40 16.56
C GLU A 200 17.37 -9.40 15.39
N LEU A 201 17.52 -8.12 15.71
CA LEU A 201 17.77 -7.10 14.69
C LEU A 201 19.21 -7.27 14.19
N PRO A 202 19.44 -7.42 12.86
CA PRO A 202 20.80 -7.40 12.32
C PRO A 202 21.45 -6.06 12.60
N ALA A 203 22.72 -6.10 13.02
CA ALA A 203 23.53 -4.91 13.29
C ALA A 203 23.85 -4.12 12.02
#